data_fba3dffdb92998dc2614de184714ea09
#
_entry.id   fba3dffdb92998dc2614de184714ea09
#
_cell.length_a   1.000
_cell.length_b   1.000
_cell.length_c   1.000
_cell.angle_alpha   90.00
_cell.angle_beta   90.00
_cell.angle_gamma   90.00
#
_symmetry.space_group_name_H-M   'P 1'
#
loop_
_entity.id
_entity.type
_entity.pdbx_description
1 polymer ?
#
loop_
_entity_poly.entity_id
_entity_poly.type
_entity_poly.pdbx_seq_one_letter_code
_entity_poly.pdbx_strand_id
1 'polypeptide(L)'
;MIDYQKLASAIAFYKQAGYSYIDVPWVVDADVALITTEENRLIKSDFGCLVGSAEQSFLQVIYSDLLPKGKYVACTPCFRPDVNTYLHKQYFMKVELIRTDKVDSDSLQEMINQCFHFYSVYVKCYIKETEEG
;
A
#
# COMPACT_ATOMS: atom_id res chain seq x y z
N MET A 1 11.59 -13.26 -6.94
CA MET A 1 11.73 -13.73 -5.55
C MET A 1 11.38 -12.56 -4.60
N ILE A 2 10.64 -12.83 -3.56
CA ILE A 2 10.28 -11.81 -2.57
C ILE A 2 11.46 -11.59 -1.63
N ASP A 3 11.89 -10.34 -1.49
CA ASP A 3 12.96 -9.95 -0.59
C ASP A 3 12.37 -9.54 0.79
N TYR A 4 12.19 -10.51 1.65
CA TYR A 4 11.63 -10.30 2.98
C TYR A 4 12.51 -9.42 3.87
N GLN A 5 13.82 -9.40 3.66
CA GLN A 5 14.72 -8.50 4.41
C GLN A 5 14.48 -7.04 4.07
N LYS A 6 14.28 -6.71 2.79
CA LYS A 6 13.92 -5.35 2.38
C LYS A 6 12.55 -4.94 2.90
N LEU A 7 11.58 -5.84 2.88
CA LEU A 7 10.24 -5.56 3.45
C LEU A 7 10.34 -5.26 4.94
N ALA A 8 11.08 -6.07 5.69
CA ALA A 8 11.29 -5.85 7.12
C ALA A 8 12.03 -4.54 7.39
N SER A 9 13.04 -4.20 6.59
CA SER A 9 13.78 -2.94 6.70
C SER A 9 12.90 -1.73 6.42
N ALA A 10 12.01 -1.82 5.43
CA ALA A 10 11.04 -0.76 5.12
C ALA A 10 10.07 -0.54 6.30
N ILE A 11 9.50 -1.60 6.84
CA ILE A 11 8.61 -1.53 8.00
C ILE A 11 9.33 -0.89 9.19
N ALA A 12 10.55 -1.32 9.50
CA ALA A 12 11.34 -0.77 10.60
C ALA A 12 11.64 0.72 10.39
N PHE A 13 11.99 1.12 9.17
CA PHE A 13 12.24 2.51 8.82
C PHE A 13 11.01 3.38 9.08
N TYR A 14 9.85 2.98 8.59
CA TYR A 14 8.61 3.75 8.75
C TYR A 14 8.10 3.75 10.19
N LYS A 15 8.30 2.68 10.95
CA LYS A 15 8.02 2.67 12.39
C LYS A 15 8.85 3.72 13.12
N GLN A 16 10.14 3.85 12.80
CA GLN A 16 11.01 4.89 13.37
C GLN A 16 10.57 6.30 12.93
N ALA A 17 9.98 6.44 11.75
CA ALA A 17 9.42 7.70 11.28
C ALA A 17 8.05 8.03 11.90
N GLY A 18 7.54 7.22 12.81
CA GLY A 18 6.32 7.47 13.57
C GLY A 18 5.06 6.78 13.04
N TYR A 19 5.20 5.83 12.09
CA TYR A 19 4.09 5.00 11.63
C TYR A 19 3.89 3.80 12.53
N SER A 20 2.64 3.47 12.83
CA SER A 20 2.30 2.23 13.54
C SER A 20 2.08 1.11 12.52
N TYR A 21 2.76 -0.02 12.73
CA TYR A 21 2.51 -1.21 11.91
C TYR A 21 1.17 -1.82 12.31
N ILE A 22 0.36 -2.15 11.29
CA ILE A 22 -0.90 -2.87 11.48
C ILE A 22 -1.02 -4.01 10.47
N ASP A 23 -1.62 -5.09 10.89
CA ASP A 23 -2.11 -6.13 9.99
C ASP A 23 -3.43 -5.68 9.35
N VAL A 24 -3.54 -5.87 8.06
CA VAL A 24 -4.72 -5.51 7.29
C VAL A 24 -5.18 -6.69 6.44
N PRO A 25 -6.47 -6.78 6.10
CA PRO A 25 -6.98 -7.91 5.33
C PRO A 25 -6.41 -7.94 3.91
N TRP A 26 -6.13 -9.14 3.42
CA TRP A 26 -5.72 -9.38 2.02
C TRP A 26 -6.91 -9.68 1.11
N VAL A 27 -8.07 -9.89 1.73
CA VAL A 27 -9.35 -10.12 1.07
C VAL A 27 -10.32 -9.08 1.61
N VAL A 28 -10.96 -8.34 0.71
CA VAL A 28 -11.86 -7.24 1.05
C VAL A 28 -13.21 -7.42 0.36
N ASP A 29 -14.21 -6.68 0.82
CA ASP A 29 -15.52 -6.65 0.17
C ASP A 29 -15.40 -6.05 -1.23
N ALA A 30 -16.21 -6.57 -2.16
CA ALA A 30 -16.22 -6.09 -3.55
C ALA A 30 -16.49 -4.58 -3.64
N ASP A 31 -17.43 -4.07 -2.85
CA ASP A 31 -17.77 -2.64 -2.81
C ASP A 31 -16.58 -1.77 -2.40
N VAL A 32 -15.76 -2.26 -1.49
CA VAL A 32 -14.53 -1.56 -1.06
C VAL A 32 -13.48 -1.60 -2.17
N ALA A 33 -13.28 -2.75 -2.80
CA ALA A 33 -12.31 -2.89 -3.89
C ALA A 33 -12.67 -1.99 -5.09
N LEU A 34 -13.96 -1.84 -5.38
CA LEU A 34 -14.46 -1.00 -6.49
C LEU A 34 -14.23 0.51 -6.30
N ILE A 35 -13.86 0.96 -5.10
CA ILE A 35 -13.52 2.37 -4.87
C ILE A 35 -12.24 2.76 -5.64
N THR A 36 -11.31 1.82 -5.79
CA THR A 36 -9.99 2.09 -6.36
C THR A 36 -9.67 1.29 -7.62
N THR A 37 -10.56 0.40 -8.05
CA THR A 37 -10.35 -0.41 -9.26
C THR A 37 -11.64 -0.65 -10.03
N GLU A 38 -11.50 -1.01 -11.29
CA GLU A 38 -12.63 -1.37 -12.16
C GLU A 38 -13.07 -2.83 -11.93
N GLU A 39 -14.35 -3.10 -12.16
CA GLU A 39 -14.93 -4.44 -11.93
C GLU A 39 -14.21 -5.55 -12.70
N ASN A 40 -13.80 -5.29 -13.94
CA ASN A 40 -13.10 -6.25 -14.79
C ASN A 40 -11.67 -6.57 -14.30
N ARG A 41 -11.16 -5.83 -13.34
CA ARG A 41 -9.86 -6.05 -12.73
C ARG A 41 -9.93 -6.71 -11.35
N LEU A 42 -11.12 -6.97 -10.84
CA LEU A 42 -11.30 -7.67 -9.57
C LEU A 42 -10.89 -9.14 -9.69
N ILE A 43 -10.16 -9.63 -8.71
CA ILE A 43 -9.87 -11.06 -8.55
C ILE A 43 -10.74 -11.57 -7.41
N LYS A 44 -11.81 -12.26 -7.78
CA LYS A 44 -12.81 -12.77 -6.82
C LYS A 44 -12.39 -14.12 -6.26
N SER A 45 -12.65 -14.32 -4.98
CA SER A 45 -12.51 -15.60 -4.28
C SER A 45 -13.82 -15.92 -3.56
N ASP A 46 -13.90 -17.10 -2.94
CA ASP A 46 -15.06 -17.49 -2.14
C ASP A 46 -15.25 -16.62 -0.88
N PHE A 47 -14.23 -15.88 -0.49
CA PHE A 47 -14.20 -15.05 0.73
C PHE A 47 -14.33 -13.55 0.44
N GLY A 48 -14.27 -13.13 -0.80
CA GLY A 48 -14.27 -11.73 -1.22
C GLY A 48 -13.29 -11.48 -2.35
N CYS A 49 -12.82 -10.24 -2.49
CA CYS A 49 -11.87 -9.86 -3.53
C CYS A 49 -10.45 -9.80 -2.99
N LEU A 50 -9.51 -10.39 -3.71
CA LEU A 50 -8.09 -10.28 -3.41
C LEU A 50 -7.63 -8.82 -3.66
N VAL A 51 -6.86 -8.27 -2.74
CA VAL A 51 -6.45 -6.87 -2.83
C VAL A 51 -5.46 -6.64 -3.97
N GLY A 52 -5.64 -5.54 -4.68
CA GLY A 52 -4.67 -5.03 -5.65
C GLY A 52 -3.58 -4.17 -5.00
N SER A 53 -3.86 -3.64 -3.80
CA SER A 53 -2.92 -2.91 -2.96
C SER A 53 -3.45 -2.82 -1.53
N ALA A 54 -2.58 -2.46 -0.58
CA ALA A 54 -3.00 -2.21 0.80
C ALA A 54 -3.94 -1.00 0.94
N GLU A 55 -4.04 -0.14 -0.07
CA GLU A 55 -5.04 0.92 -0.11
C GLU A 55 -6.45 0.36 0.10
N GLN A 56 -6.80 -0.71 -0.60
CA GLN A 56 -8.10 -1.38 -0.43
C GLN A 56 -8.24 -2.00 0.96
N SER A 57 -7.16 -2.57 1.49
CA SER A 57 -7.12 -3.10 2.85
C SER A 57 -7.36 -2.02 3.90
N PHE A 58 -6.70 -0.89 3.78
CA PHE A 58 -6.90 0.26 4.67
C PHE A 58 -8.33 0.80 4.60
N LEU A 59 -8.90 0.90 3.39
CA LEU A 59 -10.28 1.33 3.21
C LEU A 59 -11.26 0.37 3.91
N GLN A 60 -11.02 -0.94 3.81
CA GLN A 60 -11.85 -1.94 4.52
C GLN A 60 -11.84 -1.72 6.03
N VAL A 61 -10.66 -1.47 6.61
CA VAL A 61 -10.50 -1.23 8.06
C VAL A 61 -11.12 0.11 8.46
N ILE A 62 -10.96 1.15 7.63
CA ILE A 62 -11.55 2.47 7.88
C ILE A 62 -13.08 2.41 7.86
N TYR A 63 -13.66 1.79 6.85
CA TYR A 63 -15.12 1.66 6.75
C TYR A 63 -15.73 0.77 7.84
N SER A 64 -14.93 -0.13 8.41
CA SER A 64 -15.34 -0.93 9.57
C SER A 64 -15.16 -0.18 10.90
N ASP A 65 -14.75 1.08 10.86
CA ASP A 65 -14.48 1.95 12.03
C ASP A 65 -13.51 1.34 13.05
N LEU A 66 -12.53 0.59 12.55
CA LEU A 66 -11.54 -0.11 13.36
C LEU A 66 -10.17 0.61 13.39
N LEU A 67 -10.03 1.71 12.65
CA LEU A 67 -8.75 2.42 12.53
C LEU A 67 -8.85 3.82 13.14
N PRO A 68 -8.26 4.05 14.33
CA PRO A 68 -8.14 5.40 14.88
C PRO A 68 -7.36 6.33 13.95
N LYS A 69 -7.58 7.63 14.05
CA LYS A 69 -6.77 8.61 13.30
C LYS A 69 -5.30 8.48 13.65
N GLY A 70 -4.44 8.41 12.65
CA GLY A 70 -3.01 8.23 12.85
C GLY A 70 -2.22 8.01 11.56
N LYS A 71 -1.01 7.54 11.72
CA LYS A 71 -0.07 7.18 10.66
C LYS A 71 0.19 5.70 10.73
N TYR A 72 -0.03 4.97 9.64
CA TYR A 72 0.05 3.52 9.63
C TYR A 72 0.89 3.01 8.47
N VAL A 73 1.55 1.87 8.69
CA VAL A 73 2.27 1.10 7.69
C VAL A 73 1.77 -0.33 7.69
N ALA A 74 1.56 -0.88 6.51
CA ALA A 74 1.19 -2.28 6.33
C ALA A 74 1.99 -2.91 5.19
N CYS A 75 2.07 -4.23 5.19
CA CYS A 75 2.70 -5.01 4.14
C CYS A 75 1.71 -6.05 3.63
N THR A 76 1.37 -5.99 2.36
CA THR A 76 0.42 -6.92 1.74
C THR A 76 0.94 -7.46 0.42
N PRO A 77 0.47 -8.64 -0.01
CA PRO A 77 0.53 -8.97 -1.42
C PRO A 77 -0.35 -8.01 -2.21
N CYS A 78 0.05 -7.76 -3.44
CA CYS A 78 -0.71 -7.01 -4.44
C CYS A 78 -1.00 -7.96 -5.59
N PHE A 79 -2.26 -8.27 -5.82
CA PHE A 79 -2.67 -9.20 -6.87
C PHE A 79 -3.04 -8.44 -8.14
N ARG A 80 -2.64 -8.97 -9.29
CA ARG A 80 -2.88 -8.37 -10.60
C ARG A 80 -3.51 -9.40 -11.54
N PRO A 81 -4.58 -9.07 -12.26
CA PRO A 81 -5.17 -9.96 -13.27
C PRO A 81 -4.37 -10.00 -14.57
N ASP A 82 -3.20 -9.39 -14.59
CA ASP A 82 -2.38 -9.26 -15.80
C ASP A 82 -1.64 -10.56 -16.13
N VAL A 83 -1.21 -10.70 -17.41
CA VAL A 83 -0.35 -11.79 -17.83
C VAL A 83 1.02 -11.67 -17.14
N ASN A 84 1.50 -12.77 -16.58
CA ASN A 84 2.80 -12.81 -15.89
C ASN A 84 3.95 -12.65 -16.89
N THR A 85 4.68 -11.54 -16.78
CA THR A 85 5.86 -11.24 -17.62
C THR A 85 7.06 -10.90 -16.74
N TYR A 86 8.21 -10.62 -17.34
CA TYR A 86 9.39 -10.16 -16.61
C TYR A 86 9.13 -8.85 -15.83
N LEU A 87 8.36 -7.91 -16.42
CA LEU A 87 8.07 -6.60 -15.83
C LEU A 87 6.76 -6.58 -15.03
N HIS A 88 5.82 -7.48 -15.32
CA HIS A 88 4.50 -7.53 -14.72
C HIS A 88 4.28 -8.88 -14.06
N LYS A 89 4.15 -8.89 -12.75
CA LYS A 89 3.86 -10.09 -11.96
C LYS A 89 2.39 -10.13 -11.59
N GLN A 90 1.83 -11.34 -11.52
CA GLN A 90 0.46 -11.57 -11.04
C GLN A 90 0.32 -11.27 -9.56
N TYR A 91 1.41 -11.33 -8.80
CA TYR A 91 1.46 -10.90 -7.42
C TYR A 91 2.87 -10.44 -7.04
N PHE A 92 2.93 -9.54 -6.10
CA PHE A 92 4.17 -9.06 -5.46
C PHE A 92 3.84 -8.52 -4.08
N MET A 93 4.84 -8.41 -3.22
CA MET A 93 4.68 -7.81 -1.89
C MET A 93 4.99 -6.32 -1.94
N LYS A 94 4.23 -5.54 -1.17
CA LYS A 94 4.38 -4.09 -1.11
C LYS A 94 4.19 -3.59 0.32
N VAL A 95 5.04 -2.67 0.74
CA VAL A 95 4.87 -1.89 1.97
C VAL A 95 4.19 -0.59 1.60
N GLU A 96 3.09 -0.27 2.25
CA GLU A 96 2.30 0.93 1.97
C GLU A 96 2.02 1.70 3.24
N LEU A 97 1.89 3.00 3.07
CA LEU A 97 1.63 3.96 4.15
C LEU A 97 0.25 4.57 3.97
N ILE A 98 -0.42 4.82 5.09
CA ILE A 98 -1.61 5.67 5.12
C ILE A 98 -1.52 6.64 6.29
N ARG A 99 -2.11 7.81 6.11
CA ARG A 99 -2.22 8.82 7.14
C ARG A 99 -3.64 9.35 7.19
N THR A 100 -4.27 9.29 8.35
CA THR A 100 -5.65 9.73 8.58
C THR A 100 -5.77 10.82 9.64
N ASP A 101 -4.67 11.15 10.34
CA ASP A 101 -4.61 12.21 11.35
C ASP A 101 -4.51 13.59 10.73
N LYS A 102 -3.86 13.71 9.58
CA LYS A 102 -3.61 14.95 8.87
C LYS A 102 -3.71 14.74 7.37
N VAL A 103 -4.68 15.35 6.73
CA VAL A 103 -5.00 15.16 5.30
C VAL A 103 -4.86 16.50 4.60
N ASP A 104 -3.61 16.86 4.30
CA ASP A 104 -3.25 18.10 3.60
C ASP A 104 -2.01 17.88 2.71
N SER A 105 -1.67 18.89 1.91
CA SER A 105 -0.53 18.84 1.01
C SER A 105 0.81 18.65 1.73
N ASP A 106 0.97 19.27 2.88
CA ASP A 106 2.21 19.20 3.66
C ASP A 106 2.44 17.80 4.21
N SER A 107 1.37 17.16 4.68
CA SER A 107 1.42 15.77 5.15
C SER A 107 1.75 14.80 4.04
N LEU A 108 1.19 14.99 2.85
CA LEU A 108 1.51 14.19 1.66
C LEU A 108 2.97 14.38 1.26
N GLN A 109 3.45 15.62 1.25
CA GLN A 109 4.86 15.91 0.91
C GLN A 109 5.82 15.29 1.93
N GLU A 110 5.47 15.29 3.22
CA GLU A 110 6.25 14.60 4.25
C GLU A 110 6.34 13.11 3.98
N MET A 111 5.23 12.45 3.64
CA MET A 111 5.22 11.03 3.29
C MET A 111 6.06 10.73 2.06
N ILE A 112 5.96 11.55 1.01
CA ILE A 112 6.77 11.43 -0.21
C ILE A 112 8.26 11.54 0.13
N ASN A 113 8.65 12.52 0.94
CA ASN A 113 10.04 12.70 1.35
C ASN A 113 10.57 11.52 2.17
N GLN A 114 9.76 10.93 3.03
CA GLN A 114 10.13 9.75 3.80
C GLN A 114 10.35 8.54 2.89
N CYS A 115 9.48 8.32 1.91
CA CYS A 115 9.67 7.27 0.90
C CYS A 115 10.95 7.50 0.08
N PHE A 116 11.20 8.74 -0.34
CA PHE A 116 12.41 9.11 -1.06
C PHE A 116 13.68 8.79 -0.24
N HIS A 117 13.70 9.13 1.04
CA HIS A 117 14.83 8.81 1.93
C HIS A 117 15.06 7.31 2.05
N PHE A 118 14.01 6.52 2.19
CA PHE A 118 14.14 5.06 2.25
C PHE A 118 14.76 4.50 0.97
N TYR A 119 14.24 4.86 -0.19
CA TYR A 119 14.74 4.36 -1.47
C TYR A 119 16.16 4.84 -1.78
N SER A 120 16.55 6.04 -1.33
CA SER A 120 17.87 6.62 -1.56
C SER A 120 19.00 5.81 -0.92
N VAL A 121 18.70 4.98 0.08
CA VAL A 121 19.66 4.05 0.70
C VAL A 121 20.09 2.94 -0.26
N TYR A 122 19.19 2.54 -1.18
CA TYR A 122 19.41 1.40 -2.08
C TYR A 122 19.80 1.81 -3.49
N VAL A 123 19.22 2.89 -4.00
CA VAL A 123 19.41 3.34 -5.38
C VAL A 123 19.45 4.86 -5.45
N LYS A 124 20.12 5.39 -6.48
CA LYS A 124 20.00 6.80 -6.82
C LYS A 124 18.61 7.05 -7.41
N CYS A 125 17.83 7.90 -6.78
CA CYS A 125 16.47 8.20 -7.17
C CYS A 125 16.16 9.69 -7.14
N TYR A 126 15.07 10.09 -7.75
CA TYR A 126 14.55 11.45 -7.71
C TYR A 126 13.02 11.44 -7.70
N ILE A 127 12.43 12.50 -7.18
CA ILE A 127 10.98 12.68 -7.15
C ILE A 127 10.54 13.29 -8.49
N LYS A 128 9.53 12.70 -9.10
CA LYS A 128 8.91 13.19 -10.33
C LYS A 128 7.41 13.32 -10.14
N GLU A 129 6.89 14.51 -10.40
CA GLU A 129 5.44 14.71 -10.52
C GLU A 129 4.97 14.32 -11.91
N THR A 130 3.79 13.69 -11.96
CA THR A 130 3.12 13.34 -13.20
C THR A 130 1.67 13.84 -13.17
N GLU A 131 1.05 13.99 -14.33
CA GLU A 131 -0.35 14.44 -14.43
C GLU A 131 -1.34 13.45 -13.81
N GLU A 132 -0.95 12.19 -13.66
CA GLU A 132 -1.77 11.13 -13.05
C GLU A 132 -1.58 10.99 -11.53
N GLY A 133 -0.78 11.86 -10.94
CA GLY A 133 -0.51 11.85 -9.49
C GLY A 133 0.86 11.43 -9.06
#